data_ca03b2b8daab9c3db545502989797b3d
#
_entry.id   ca03b2b8daab9c3db545502989797b3d
#
_cell.length_a   1.000
_cell.length_b   1.000
_cell.length_c   1.000
_cell.angle_alpha   90.00
_cell.angle_beta   90.00
_cell.angle_gamma   90.00
#
_symmetry.space_group_name_H-M   'P 1'
#
loop_
_entity.id
_entity.type
_entity.pdbx_description
1 polymer ?
#
loop_
_entity_poly.entity_id
_entity_poly.type
_entity_poly.pdbx_seq_one_letter_code
_entity_poly.pdbx_strand_id
1 'polypeptide(L)'
;MGGKRSIISLIIVCLIGCMLCGCDKKQDTEKEIGKNAPKIVVGSDNYPPFNYIDENGNPTGIDVDIATEAFKRLGYRVEFVNIEWEDKKNLVENGDIDCIWGCFSIKGRENDYKWTKPYMVSRQVVAVNKSSNISVSYTHLKMP
;
A
#
# COMPACT_ATOMS: atom_id res chain seq x y z
N MET A 1 -42.25 -24.27 -47.81
CA MET A 1 -42.15 -24.43 -46.36
C MET A 1 -40.67 -24.38 -45.82
N GLY A 2 -39.72 -23.92 -46.63
CA GLY A 2 -38.26 -23.91 -46.25
C GLY A 2 -37.74 -22.67 -45.54
N GLY A 3 -38.33 -21.49 -45.75
CA GLY A 3 -37.77 -20.22 -45.29
C GLY A 3 -37.81 -19.96 -43.76
N LYS A 4 -38.83 -20.46 -43.05
CA LYS A 4 -38.99 -20.26 -41.63
C LYS A 4 -37.95 -21.07 -40.79
N ARG A 5 -37.58 -22.24 -41.24
CA ARG A 5 -36.57 -23.07 -40.57
C ARG A 5 -35.16 -22.49 -40.68
N SER A 6 -34.85 -21.86 -41.82
CA SER A 6 -33.54 -21.23 -42.04
C SER A 6 -33.33 -19.98 -41.17
N ILE A 7 -34.39 -19.17 -40.99
CA ILE A 7 -34.35 -17.96 -40.16
C ILE A 7 -34.18 -18.31 -38.69
N ILE A 8 -34.88 -19.34 -38.20
CA ILE A 8 -34.75 -19.80 -36.80
C ILE A 8 -33.35 -20.32 -36.52
N SER A 9 -32.76 -21.07 -37.47
CA SER A 9 -31.38 -21.56 -37.34
C SER A 9 -30.35 -20.42 -37.26
N LEU A 10 -30.56 -19.36 -38.06
CA LEU A 10 -29.66 -18.18 -38.04
C LEU A 10 -29.75 -17.40 -36.71
N ILE A 11 -30.94 -17.26 -36.15
CA ILE A 11 -31.17 -16.58 -34.86
C ILE A 11 -30.53 -17.37 -33.72
N ILE A 12 -30.60 -18.70 -33.73
CA ILE A 12 -29.97 -19.53 -32.69
C ILE A 12 -28.45 -19.45 -32.78
N VAL A 13 -27.85 -19.39 -33.96
CA VAL A 13 -26.39 -19.21 -34.13
C VAL A 13 -25.95 -17.82 -33.64
N CYS A 14 -26.71 -16.75 -33.91
CA CYS A 14 -26.43 -15.42 -33.37
C CYS A 14 -26.54 -15.36 -31.85
N LEU A 15 -27.52 -16.02 -31.23
CA LEU A 15 -27.69 -16.05 -29.78
C LEU A 15 -26.56 -16.82 -29.09
N ILE A 16 -26.07 -17.90 -29.70
CA ILE A 16 -24.90 -18.64 -29.18
C ILE A 16 -23.63 -17.83 -29.33
N GLY A 17 -23.46 -17.06 -30.42
CA GLY A 17 -22.33 -16.17 -30.64
C GLY A 17 -22.24 -15.01 -29.59
N CYS A 18 -23.38 -14.47 -29.15
CA CYS A 18 -23.44 -13.44 -28.12
C CYS A 18 -23.10 -13.93 -26.70
N MET A 19 -23.28 -15.22 -26.42
CA MET A 19 -22.92 -15.81 -25.13
C MET A 19 -21.41 -16.07 -24.99
N LEU A 20 -20.64 -16.03 -26.06
CA LEU A 20 -19.19 -16.19 -26.06
C LEU A 20 -18.43 -14.84 -25.93
N CYS A 21 -19.14 -13.71 -26.04
CA CYS A 21 -18.60 -12.42 -25.64
C CYS A 21 -18.70 -12.27 -24.11
N GLY A 22 -18.07 -13.20 -23.37
CA GLY A 22 -17.84 -13.07 -21.95
C GLY A 22 -17.02 -11.81 -21.72
N CYS A 23 -17.51 -10.89 -20.88
CA CYS A 23 -16.73 -9.79 -20.34
C CYS A 23 -15.37 -10.32 -19.88
N ASP A 24 -14.34 -9.89 -20.57
CA ASP A 24 -12.97 -9.98 -20.06
C ASP A 24 -12.93 -9.14 -18.77
N LYS A 25 -13.28 -9.77 -17.64
CA LYS A 25 -12.84 -9.25 -16.37
C LYS A 25 -11.34 -9.23 -16.51
N LYS A 26 -10.74 -8.04 -16.58
CA LYS A 26 -9.33 -7.85 -16.25
C LYS A 26 -9.12 -8.57 -14.91
N GLN A 27 -8.75 -9.81 -15.00
CA GLN A 27 -8.11 -10.52 -13.92
C GLN A 27 -6.79 -9.75 -13.76
N ASP A 28 -6.70 -8.95 -12.72
CA ASP A 28 -5.40 -8.47 -12.24
C ASP A 28 -4.59 -9.74 -11.98
N THR A 29 -3.87 -10.14 -13.02
CA THR A 29 -2.98 -11.30 -12.96
C THR A 29 -1.91 -10.84 -11.97
N GLU A 30 -2.00 -11.33 -10.77
CA GLU A 30 -1.02 -11.15 -9.73
C GLU A 30 0.34 -11.56 -10.32
N LYS A 31 1.10 -10.56 -10.71
CA LYS A 31 2.37 -10.77 -11.39
C LYS A 31 3.31 -11.35 -10.34
N GLU A 32 3.52 -12.65 -10.37
CA GLU A 32 4.55 -13.26 -9.54
C GLU A 32 5.88 -12.59 -9.86
N ILE A 33 6.45 -11.94 -8.87
CA ILE A 33 7.76 -11.30 -9.02
C ILE A 33 8.80 -12.41 -9.13
N GLY A 34 9.42 -12.51 -10.29
CA GLY A 34 10.51 -13.47 -10.52
C GLY A 34 11.64 -13.28 -9.51
N LYS A 35 12.32 -14.37 -9.13
CA LYS A 35 13.47 -14.33 -8.20
C LYS A 35 14.57 -13.35 -8.62
N ASN A 36 14.63 -12.97 -9.90
CA ASN A 36 15.60 -12.04 -10.48
C ASN A 36 15.08 -10.60 -10.61
N ALA A 37 13.90 -10.28 -10.04
CA ALA A 37 13.42 -8.91 -10.06
C ALA A 37 14.36 -7.97 -9.29
N PRO A 38 14.52 -6.73 -9.74
CA PRO A 38 15.34 -5.76 -9.02
C PRO A 38 14.83 -5.58 -7.60
N LYS A 39 15.74 -5.36 -6.68
CA LYS A 39 15.47 -5.18 -5.26
C LYS A 39 15.36 -3.70 -4.93
N ILE A 40 14.46 -3.35 -4.01
CA ILE A 40 14.39 -2.05 -3.37
C ILE A 40 14.60 -2.24 -1.87
N VAL A 41 15.48 -1.46 -1.28
CA VAL A 41 15.78 -1.49 0.16
C VAL A 41 15.01 -0.38 0.85
N VAL A 42 14.11 -0.77 1.75
CA VAL A 42 13.24 0.14 2.49
C VAL A 42 13.71 0.23 3.93
N GLY A 43 14.12 1.42 4.36
CA GLY A 43 14.45 1.70 5.75
C GLY A 43 13.21 2.07 6.55
N SER A 44 12.99 1.41 7.69
CA SER A 44 11.95 1.75 8.66
C SER A 44 12.44 1.51 10.08
N ASP A 45 11.81 2.19 11.03
CA ASP A 45 12.01 1.93 12.46
C ASP A 45 11.05 0.84 12.96
N ASN A 46 11.05 0.59 14.27
CA ASN A 46 10.12 -0.35 14.89
C ASN A 46 8.92 0.40 15.51
N TYR A 47 7.83 0.50 14.76
CA TYR A 47 6.63 1.26 15.15
C TYR A 47 5.33 0.45 14.95
N PRO A 48 4.99 -0.49 15.87
CA PRO A 48 3.75 -1.25 15.78
C PRO A 48 2.50 -0.34 15.85
N PRO A 49 1.42 -0.65 15.14
CA PRO A 49 1.20 -1.80 14.26
C PRO A 49 1.62 -1.53 12.79
N PHE A 50 2.33 -0.45 12.52
CA PHE A 50 2.62 -0.02 11.14
C PHE A 50 3.80 -0.78 10.53
N ASN A 51 4.91 -0.81 11.22
CA ASN A 51 6.13 -1.50 10.82
C ASN A 51 6.86 -2.00 12.08
N TYR A 52 7.16 -3.27 12.13
CA TYR A 52 7.88 -3.90 13.24
C TYR A 52 8.41 -5.27 12.83
N ILE A 53 9.26 -5.84 13.65
CA ILE A 53 9.78 -7.20 13.46
C ILE A 53 8.95 -8.14 14.35
N ASP A 54 8.41 -9.20 13.75
CA ASP A 54 7.66 -10.22 14.49
C ASP A 54 8.57 -11.14 15.33
N GLU A 55 7.97 -12.04 16.08
CA GLU A 55 8.69 -13.00 16.93
C GLU A 55 9.60 -13.97 16.14
N ASN A 56 9.38 -14.11 14.84
CA ASN A 56 10.17 -14.95 13.94
C ASN A 56 11.28 -14.16 13.23
N GLY A 57 11.39 -12.87 13.49
CA GLY A 57 12.37 -11.99 12.86
C GLY A 57 11.95 -11.44 11.51
N ASN A 58 10.66 -11.53 11.14
CA ASN A 58 10.17 -11.03 9.85
C ASN A 58 9.60 -9.62 9.98
N PRO A 59 9.90 -8.74 9.01
CA PRO A 59 9.22 -7.45 8.88
C PRO A 59 7.72 -7.66 8.68
N THR A 60 6.91 -6.96 9.45
CA THR A 60 5.45 -7.07 9.41
C THR A 60 4.78 -5.75 9.79
N GLY A 61 3.50 -5.61 9.46
CA GLY A 61 2.69 -4.45 9.78
C GLY A 61 2.03 -3.82 8.55
N ILE A 62 1.17 -2.84 8.81
CA ILE A 62 0.36 -2.18 7.77
C ILE A 62 1.24 -1.57 6.68
N ASP A 63 2.29 -0.87 7.06
CA ASP A 63 3.21 -0.22 6.12
C ASP A 63 4.03 -1.24 5.33
N VAL A 64 4.42 -2.34 5.97
CA VAL A 64 5.14 -3.44 5.29
C VAL A 64 4.27 -4.06 4.21
N ASP A 65 3.00 -4.32 4.49
CA ASP A 65 2.06 -4.89 3.51
C ASP A 65 1.82 -3.92 2.35
N ILE A 66 1.57 -2.64 2.64
CA ILE A 66 1.34 -1.61 1.62
C ILE A 66 2.57 -1.43 0.73
N ALA A 67 3.75 -1.30 1.32
CA ALA A 67 4.99 -1.13 0.58
C ALA A 67 5.31 -2.35 -0.29
N THR A 68 5.14 -3.55 0.27
CA THR A 68 5.34 -4.80 -0.46
C THR A 68 4.45 -4.89 -1.69
N GLU A 69 3.15 -4.61 -1.54
CA GLU A 69 2.21 -4.63 -2.65
C GLU A 69 2.49 -3.53 -3.67
N ALA A 70 2.82 -2.32 -3.22
CA ALA A 70 3.12 -1.21 -4.10
C ALA A 70 4.35 -1.49 -4.99
N PHE A 71 5.44 -1.95 -4.40
CA PHE A 71 6.66 -2.26 -5.14
C PHE A 71 6.51 -3.52 -5.99
N LYS A 72 5.74 -4.52 -5.54
CA LYS A 72 5.37 -5.69 -6.33
C LYS A 72 4.70 -5.29 -7.65
N ARG A 73 3.73 -4.38 -7.60
CA ARG A 73 3.06 -3.85 -8.81
C ARG A 73 4.02 -3.13 -9.76
N LEU A 74 5.06 -2.52 -9.23
CA LEU A 74 6.11 -1.88 -10.00
C LEU A 74 7.18 -2.86 -10.51
N GLY A 75 7.12 -4.13 -10.11
CA GLY A 75 8.06 -5.16 -10.56
C GLY A 75 9.33 -5.25 -9.72
N TYR A 76 9.33 -4.72 -8.50
CA TYR A 76 10.44 -4.78 -7.56
C TYR A 76 10.16 -5.79 -6.44
N ARG A 77 11.23 -6.40 -5.93
CA ARG A 77 11.23 -7.10 -4.64
C ARG A 77 11.58 -6.10 -3.54
N VAL A 78 10.95 -6.21 -2.41
CA VAL A 78 11.24 -5.33 -1.26
C VAL A 78 12.10 -6.08 -0.25
N GLU A 79 13.08 -5.37 0.30
CA GLU A 79 13.83 -5.77 1.48
C GLU A 79 13.68 -4.67 2.52
N PHE A 80 13.13 -5.02 3.68
CA PHE A 80 13.00 -4.08 4.80
C PHE A 80 14.21 -4.17 5.69
N VAL A 81 14.75 -3.02 6.05
CA VAL A 81 15.87 -2.87 6.98
C VAL A 81 15.41 -2.03 8.16
N ASN A 82 15.57 -2.57 9.36
CA ASN A 82 15.35 -1.80 10.57
C ASN A 82 16.52 -0.84 10.75
N ILE A 83 16.24 0.44 10.88
CA ILE A 83 17.24 1.52 10.97
C ILE A 83 17.09 2.30 12.27
N GLU A 84 18.19 2.90 12.70
CA GLU A 84 18.13 3.98 13.70
C GLU A 84 17.48 5.21 13.05
N TRP A 85 16.32 5.62 13.59
CA TRP A 85 15.49 6.63 12.95
C TRP A 85 16.20 7.98 12.72
N GLU A 86 17.13 8.35 13.58
CA GLU A 86 17.89 9.58 13.42
C GLU A 86 18.84 9.55 12.23
N ASP A 87 19.30 8.38 11.81
CA ASP A 87 20.23 8.20 10.70
C ASP A 87 19.57 8.10 9.33
N LYS A 88 18.24 8.06 9.28
CA LYS A 88 17.44 7.84 8.06
C LYS A 88 17.85 8.69 6.86
N LYS A 89 18.22 9.96 7.10
CA LYS A 89 18.61 10.88 6.03
C LYS A 89 19.96 10.50 5.44
N ASN A 90 20.93 10.26 6.30
CA ASN A 90 22.28 9.86 5.89
C ASN A 90 22.25 8.53 5.12
N LEU A 91 21.46 7.57 5.58
CA LEU A 91 21.33 6.26 4.92
C LEU A 91 20.78 6.36 3.50
N VAL A 92 19.79 7.25 3.27
CA VAL A 92 19.29 7.51 1.91
C VAL A 92 20.32 8.26 1.07
N GLU A 93 20.95 9.29 1.62
CA GLU A 93 21.95 10.10 0.90
C GLU A 93 23.18 9.28 0.50
N ASN A 94 23.58 8.32 1.33
CA ASN A 94 24.70 7.42 1.04
C ASN A 94 24.32 6.25 0.11
N GLY A 95 23.00 6.00 -0.09
CA GLY A 95 22.53 4.86 -0.89
C GLY A 95 22.55 3.53 -0.14
N ASP A 96 22.63 3.55 1.18
CA ASP A 96 22.52 2.34 2.02
C ASP A 96 21.10 1.79 2.01
N ILE A 97 20.11 2.68 1.86
CA ILE A 97 18.70 2.37 1.62
C ILE A 97 18.19 3.21 0.44
N ASP A 98 17.24 2.66 -0.30
CA ASP A 98 16.65 3.34 -1.47
C ASP A 98 15.56 4.34 -1.07
N CYS A 99 14.81 4.02 -0.03
CA CYS A 99 13.75 4.90 0.49
C CYS A 99 13.46 4.65 1.97
N ILE A 100 12.77 5.62 2.58
CA ILE A 100 12.23 5.53 3.93
C ILE A 100 10.73 5.26 3.81
N TRP A 101 10.22 4.28 4.53
CA TRP A 101 8.79 4.01 4.63
C TRP A 101 8.40 3.75 6.08
N GLY A 102 7.48 4.51 6.57
CA GLY A 102 6.96 4.43 7.92
C GLY A 102 5.91 5.52 8.12
N CYS A 103 5.28 5.57 9.27
CA CYS A 103 4.27 6.55 9.63
C CYS A 103 4.86 7.97 9.78
N PHE A 104 5.45 8.48 8.71
CA PHE A 104 6.30 9.66 8.65
C PHE A 104 5.57 10.88 8.10
N SER A 105 5.44 11.93 8.91
CA SER A 105 4.71 13.14 8.53
C SER A 105 5.51 14.03 7.59
N ILE A 106 4.86 14.52 6.52
CA ILE A 106 5.42 15.50 5.58
C ILE A 106 5.49 16.90 6.24
N LYS A 107 4.53 17.20 7.13
CA LYS A 107 4.39 18.52 7.73
C LYS A 107 5.65 18.98 8.43
N GLY A 108 6.18 20.12 8.00
CA GLY A 108 7.42 20.74 8.53
C GLY A 108 8.69 20.13 7.95
N ARG A 109 8.59 19.24 6.95
CA ARG A 109 9.72 18.55 6.28
C ARG A 109 9.56 18.54 4.78
N GLU A 110 8.76 19.43 4.24
CA GLU A 110 8.36 19.45 2.82
C GLU A 110 9.56 19.51 1.88
N ASN A 111 10.65 20.16 2.32
CA ASN A 111 11.86 20.35 1.52
C ASN A 111 13.00 19.38 1.86
N ASP A 112 12.83 18.53 2.89
CA ASP A 112 13.91 17.66 3.35
C ASP A 112 14.04 16.38 2.51
N TYR A 113 12.94 15.97 1.84
CA TYR A 113 12.85 14.72 1.11
C TYR A 113 12.08 14.90 -0.19
N LYS A 114 12.26 13.96 -1.11
CA LYS A 114 11.39 13.79 -2.27
C LYS A 114 10.20 12.91 -1.86
N TRP A 115 9.06 13.54 -1.61
CA TRP A 115 7.87 12.87 -1.13
C TRP A 115 7.03 12.24 -2.22
N THR A 116 6.39 11.13 -1.91
CA THR A 116 5.22 10.62 -2.63
C THR A 116 3.97 11.40 -2.21
N LYS A 117 2.82 11.10 -2.84
CA LYS A 117 1.54 11.54 -2.28
C LYS A 117 1.28 10.82 -0.96
N PRO A 118 0.64 11.48 0.03
CA PRO A 118 0.24 10.80 1.27
C PRO A 118 -0.66 9.61 0.97
N TYR A 119 -0.36 8.47 1.56
CA TYR A 119 -1.16 7.24 1.45
C TYR A 119 -2.03 7.00 2.69
N MET A 120 -1.77 7.72 3.78
CA MET A 120 -2.48 7.60 5.05
C MET A 120 -2.61 8.96 5.73
N VAL A 121 -3.63 9.10 6.56
CA VAL A 121 -3.82 10.27 7.44
C VAL A 121 -3.87 9.77 8.88
N SER A 122 -3.04 10.35 9.74
CA SER A 122 -3.07 10.12 11.18
C SER A 122 -3.54 11.35 11.93
N ARG A 123 -4.14 11.14 13.10
CA ARG A 123 -4.55 12.21 14.00
C ARG A 123 -4.14 11.85 15.42
N GLN A 124 -3.59 12.80 16.13
CA GLN A 124 -3.40 12.67 17.57
C GLN A 124 -4.74 12.95 18.26
N VAL A 125 -5.12 12.06 19.16
CA VAL A 125 -6.35 12.17 19.93
C VAL A 125 -6.04 11.96 21.41
N VAL A 126 -6.85 12.56 22.27
CA VAL A 126 -6.81 12.30 23.71
C VAL A 126 -7.95 11.33 24.05
N ALA A 127 -7.61 10.19 24.58
CA ALA A 127 -8.58 9.23 25.10
C ALA A 127 -8.85 9.52 26.57
N VAL A 128 -10.10 9.64 26.95
CA VAL A 128 -10.53 9.84 28.32
C VAL A 128 -11.53 8.76 28.73
N ASN A 129 -11.63 8.47 30.02
CA ASN A 129 -12.64 7.53 30.51
C ASN A 129 -14.05 8.07 30.19
N LYS A 130 -14.93 7.20 29.69
CA LYS A 130 -16.31 7.57 29.31
C LYS A 130 -17.11 8.21 30.48
N SER A 131 -16.79 7.85 31.70
CA SER A 131 -17.43 8.41 32.93
C SER A 131 -16.73 9.65 33.48
N SER A 132 -15.62 10.10 32.87
CA SER A 132 -14.94 11.32 33.30
C SER A 132 -15.68 12.55 32.80
N ASN A 133 -15.75 13.59 33.66
CA ASN A 133 -16.28 14.90 33.29
C ASN A 133 -15.21 15.76 32.58
N ILE A 134 -14.15 15.15 32.04
CA ILE A 134 -13.09 15.86 31.36
C ILE A 134 -13.57 16.21 29.94
N SER A 135 -13.77 17.49 29.69
CA SER A 135 -13.98 18.02 28.36
C SER A 135 -12.70 18.70 27.88
N VAL A 136 -12.12 18.22 26.78
CA VAL A 136 -10.93 18.81 26.18
C VAL A 136 -11.31 19.57 24.93
N SER A 137 -10.97 20.86 24.90
CA SER A 137 -11.05 21.69 23.71
C SER A 137 -9.65 21.84 23.10
N TYR A 138 -9.58 21.83 21.78
CA TYR A 138 -8.32 22.07 21.05
C TYR A 138 -7.61 23.37 21.44
N THR A 139 -8.32 24.33 22.00
CA THR A 139 -7.77 25.61 22.45
C THR A 139 -6.94 25.52 23.74
N HIS A 140 -7.03 24.41 24.46
CA HIS A 140 -6.33 24.20 25.76
C HIS A 140 -5.17 23.20 25.65
N LEU A 141 -5.03 22.48 24.56
CA LEU A 141 -3.87 21.63 24.28
C LEU A 141 -2.76 22.47 23.62
N LYS A 142 -2.06 23.25 24.44
CA LYS A 142 -0.72 23.72 24.05
C LYS A 142 0.23 22.54 24.28
N MET A 143 0.63 21.91 23.20
CA MET A 143 1.78 21.01 23.21
C MET A 143 3.06 21.83 23.34
N PRO A 144 4.04 21.38 24.12
CA PRO A 144 5.34 22.05 24.22
C PRO A 144 6.05 22.11 22.86
#